data_1fbdb8f7ab8d879d71d23d01e7a52e0d
#
_entry.id   1fbdb8f7ab8d879d71d23d01e7a52e0d
#
_cell.length_a   1.000
_cell.length_b   1.000
_cell.length_c   1.000
_cell.angle_alpha   90.00
_cell.angle_beta   90.00
_cell.angle_gamma   90.00
#
_symmetry.space_group_name_H-M   'P 1'
#
loop_
_entity.id
_entity.type
_entity.pdbx_description
1 polymer ?
#
loop_
_entity_poly.entity_id
_entity_poly.type
_entity_poly.pdbx_seq_one_letter_code
_entity_poly.pdbx_strand_id
1 'polypeptide(L)'
;MKKKISRRLFLKAGAATACTLAVPNIASAVSKADIHNQLATLIDISKCIGCGACVEACSEVNSSKYPAPRKPFPKMYPKRVPVMDWSDKQDVTDRLTPYNWLFIQSATVEKNGEEIELTIPRRCMHCVNPPCVKLCPWGAARQLENGISRIDPDICLGGSKCKSVCPWKIPERQTGVGLYLDFLPSLGGNGVMYKCDRCYDRIADGKLPACIEVCPENVQTIGPRDEIIKQAHTLAKETNGYIYGEKENGGTNTIYVSPVPFEELNRAIEKGKGKPHLNPVKNVMANANNLGTAMLIAPVAGVVAAVGKMYSMAKTEKEDASDETE
;
A
#
# COMPACT_ATOMS: atom_id res chain seq x y z
N MET A 1 16.37 -9.89 56.28
CA MET A 1 15.26 -8.90 56.35
C MET A 1 14.88 -8.46 54.93
N LYS A 2 13.77 -9.02 54.39
CA LYS A 2 13.24 -8.59 53.06
C LYS A 2 12.37 -7.36 53.27
N LYS A 3 12.84 -6.15 52.83
CA LYS A 3 12.03 -4.94 52.83
C LYS A 3 10.89 -5.10 51.81
N LYS A 4 9.66 -5.19 52.29
CA LYS A 4 8.44 -5.14 51.47
C LYS A 4 8.30 -3.71 50.89
N ILE A 5 8.44 -3.57 49.59
CA ILE A 5 8.16 -2.29 48.89
C ILE A 5 6.65 -2.06 48.95
N SER A 6 6.21 -0.97 49.57
CA SER A 6 4.78 -0.64 49.67
C SER A 6 4.25 -0.19 48.30
N ARG A 7 2.95 -0.54 48.02
CA ARG A 7 2.28 -0.11 46.76
C ARG A 7 2.30 1.41 46.56
N ARG A 8 2.34 2.20 47.66
CA ARG A 8 2.51 3.66 47.59
C ARG A 8 3.87 4.10 47.08
N LEU A 9 4.92 3.39 47.44
CA LEU A 9 6.28 3.72 46.97
C LEU A 9 6.46 3.39 45.48
N PHE A 10 5.85 2.29 45.02
CA PHE A 10 5.84 1.89 43.62
C PHE A 10 5.10 2.91 42.72
N LEU A 11 3.93 3.41 43.18
CA LEU A 11 3.17 4.42 42.43
C LEU A 11 3.85 5.79 42.43
N LYS A 12 4.55 6.17 43.52
CA LYS A 12 5.34 7.43 43.57
C LYS A 12 6.57 7.36 42.67
N ALA A 13 7.25 6.21 42.58
CA ALA A 13 8.38 6.01 41.70
C ALA A 13 7.94 5.99 40.21
N GLY A 14 6.79 5.38 39.91
CA GLY A 14 6.25 5.33 38.54
C GLY A 14 5.83 6.71 38.00
N ALA A 15 5.30 7.60 38.85
CA ALA A 15 4.93 8.96 38.46
C ALA A 15 6.16 9.87 38.19
N ALA A 16 7.27 9.66 38.90
CA ALA A 16 8.48 10.46 38.73
C ALA A 16 9.27 10.10 37.46
N THR A 17 9.19 8.84 37.00
CA THR A 17 9.90 8.37 35.79
C THR A 17 9.19 8.77 34.50
N ALA A 18 7.89 9.11 34.55
CA ALA A 18 7.11 9.51 33.37
C ALA A 18 7.42 10.96 32.89
N CYS A 19 8.06 11.78 33.71
CA CYS A 19 8.32 13.20 33.39
C CYS A 19 9.69 13.48 32.74
N THR A 20 10.57 12.49 32.56
CA THR A 20 11.93 12.71 32.03
C THR A 20 12.27 11.99 30.73
N LEU A 21 11.31 11.30 30.12
CA LEU A 21 11.47 10.87 28.74
C LEU A 21 11.03 12.02 27.83
N ALA A 22 11.94 12.99 27.64
CA ALA A 22 11.96 13.77 26.41
C ALA A 22 12.15 12.76 25.27
N VAL A 23 11.06 12.26 24.72
CA VAL A 23 11.05 11.45 23.51
C VAL A 23 11.55 12.38 22.41
N PRO A 24 12.78 12.20 21.88
CA PRO A 24 13.17 12.95 20.71
C PRO A 24 12.16 12.60 19.62
N ASN A 25 11.81 13.59 18.83
CA ASN A 25 10.83 13.53 17.74
C ASN A 25 11.14 12.38 16.77
N ILE A 26 10.82 11.13 17.11
CA ILE A 26 10.93 9.97 16.23
C ILE A 26 9.89 10.05 15.09
N ALA A 27 8.89 10.93 15.22
CA ALA A 27 7.91 11.20 14.17
C ALA A 27 8.49 11.94 12.94
N SER A 28 9.71 12.48 13.02
CA SER A 28 10.30 13.30 11.94
C SER A 28 11.29 12.54 11.06
N ALA A 29 11.59 11.28 11.34
CA ALA A 29 12.61 10.52 10.62
C ALA A 29 12.09 9.70 9.42
N VAL A 30 10.80 9.77 9.09
CA VAL A 30 10.36 9.44 7.73
C VAL A 30 10.56 10.69 6.91
N SER A 31 11.75 10.82 6.30
CA SER A 31 11.98 11.86 5.30
C SER A 31 10.79 11.80 4.35
N LYS A 32 10.05 12.90 4.22
CA LYS A 32 9.16 13.08 3.07
C LYS A 32 10.08 12.94 1.87
N ALA A 33 10.10 11.76 1.25
CA ALA A 33 10.74 11.61 -0.04
C ALA A 33 10.24 12.79 -0.86
N ASP A 34 11.16 13.61 -1.35
CA ASP A 34 10.81 14.84 -2.04
C ASP A 34 9.85 14.45 -3.16
N ILE A 35 8.58 14.88 -3.05
CA ILE A 35 7.52 14.47 -3.97
C ILE A 35 7.89 14.90 -5.40
N HIS A 36 8.66 15.97 -5.52
CA HIS A 36 9.10 16.54 -6.78
C HIS A 36 10.11 15.64 -7.51
N ASN A 37 10.93 14.89 -6.79
CA ASN A 37 11.93 13.97 -7.36
C ASN A 37 11.41 12.55 -7.60
N GLN A 38 10.12 12.28 -7.33
CA GLN A 38 9.55 10.95 -7.59
C GLN A 38 9.37 10.71 -9.09
N LEU A 39 9.64 9.48 -9.54
CA LEU A 39 9.36 9.04 -10.88
C LEU A 39 7.88 8.67 -11.02
N ALA A 40 7.19 9.28 -11.97
CA ALA A 40 5.83 8.95 -12.34
C ALA A 40 5.75 8.43 -13.79
N THR A 41 4.68 7.72 -14.09
CA THR A 41 4.36 7.24 -15.43
C THR A 41 3.04 7.85 -15.87
N LEU A 42 3.01 8.45 -17.06
CA LEU A 42 1.80 8.80 -17.78
C LEU A 42 1.35 7.63 -18.65
N ILE A 43 0.08 7.33 -18.70
CA ILE A 43 -0.54 6.33 -19.57
C ILE A 43 -1.67 7.01 -20.33
N ASP A 44 -1.47 7.17 -21.63
CA ASP A 44 -2.49 7.68 -22.55
C ASP A 44 -3.35 6.52 -23.06
N ILE A 45 -4.55 6.37 -22.47
CA ILE A 45 -5.46 5.28 -22.82
C ILE A 45 -5.92 5.37 -24.28
N SER A 46 -6.00 6.58 -24.85
CA SER A 46 -6.47 6.77 -26.22
C SER A 46 -5.59 6.13 -27.29
N LYS A 47 -4.30 5.92 -26.96
CA LYS A 47 -3.30 5.31 -27.86
C LYS A 47 -3.17 3.81 -27.71
N CYS A 48 -3.74 3.22 -26.65
CA CYS A 48 -3.53 1.80 -26.38
C CYS A 48 -4.32 0.93 -27.35
N ILE A 49 -3.62 0.14 -28.16
CA ILE A 49 -4.22 -0.79 -29.13
C ILE A 49 -4.41 -2.21 -28.56
N GLY A 50 -4.13 -2.44 -27.28
CA GLY A 50 -4.32 -3.74 -26.64
C GLY A 50 -3.38 -4.87 -27.09
N CYS A 51 -2.28 -4.58 -27.78
CA CYS A 51 -1.41 -5.57 -28.41
C CYS A 51 -0.74 -6.57 -27.45
N GLY A 52 -0.72 -6.30 -26.13
CA GLY A 52 -0.14 -7.22 -25.14
C GLY A 52 1.39 -7.18 -25.01
N ALA A 53 2.14 -6.54 -25.91
CA ALA A 53 3.61 -6.52 -25.88
C ALA A 53 4.20 -6.09 -24.53
N CYS A 54 3.57 -5.11 -23.85
CA CYS A 54 3.98 -4.66 -22.53
C CYS A 54 3.77 -5.73 -21.43
N VAL A 55 2.81 -6.64 -21.59
CA VAL A 55 2.55 -7.77 -20.68
C VAL A 55 3.64 -8.82 -20.85
N GLU A 56 3.95 -9.19 -22.09
CA GLU A 56 5.01 -10.15 -22.43
C GLU A 56 6.37 -9.67 -21.93
N ALA A 57 6.76 -8.43 -22.26
CA ALA A 57 8.03 -7.85 -21.83
C ALA A 57 8.13 -7.73 -20.28
N CYS A 58 7.01 -7.44 -19.61
CA CYS A 58 6.96 -7.44 -18.15
C CYS A 58 7.20 -8.85 -17.59
N SER A 59 6.58 -9.87 -18.19
CA SER A 59 6.75 -11.27 -17.79
C SER A 59 8.19 -11.74 -18.01
N GLU A 60 8.74 -11.51 -19.18
CA GLU A 60 10.10 -11.91 -19.54
C GLU A 60 11.14 -11.35 -18.58
N VAL A 61 11.16 -10.02 -18.39
CA VAL A 61 12.16 -9.33 -17.56
C VAL A 61 12.04 -9.68 -16.08
N ASN A 62 10.82 -9.98 -15.59
CA ASN A 62 10.59 -10.27 -14.18
C ASN A 62 10.47 -11.78 -13.88
N SER A 63 10.64 -12.66 -14.86
CA SER A 63 10.52 -14.12 -14.70
C SER A 63 11.42 -14.67 -13.59
N SER A 64 12.64 -14.15 -13.46
CA SER A 64 13.57 -14.54 -12.39
C SER A 64 13.12 -14.16 -10.98
N LYS A 65 12.16 -13.23 -10.86
CA LYS A 65 11.57 -12.79 -9.59
C LYS A 65 10.27 -13.52 -9.25
N TYR A 66 9.79 -14.39 -10.14
CA TYR A 66 8.56 -15.12 -9.93
C TYR A 66 8.70 -16.19 -8.86
N PRO A 67 7.64 -16.48 -8.12
CA PRO A 67 7.69 -17.48 -7.06
C PRO A 67 7.93 -18.89 -7.58
N ALA A 68 8.78 -19.66 -6.87
CA ALA A 68 8.97 -21.10 -7.07
C ALA A 68 8.47 -21.83 -5.81
N PRO A 69 7.17 -22.17 -5.70
CA PRO A 69 6.61 -22.71 -4.48
C PRO A 69 7.05 -24.16 -4.24
N ARG A 70 7.30 -24.48 -2.97
CA ARG A 70 7.58 -25.83 -2.49
C ARG A 70 6.27 -26.52 -2.14
N LYS A 71 6.02 -27.70 -2.68
CA LYS A 71 4.86 -28.56 -2.38
C LYS A 71 5.33 -29.85 -1.67
N PRO A 72 4.53 -30.43 -0.75
CA PRO A 72 3.22 -29.98 -0.27
C PRO A 72 3.31 -28.69 0.55
N PHE A 73 2.24 -27.87 0.51
CA PHE A 73 2.22 -26.63 1.26
C PHE A 73 2.26 -26.90 2.77
N PRO A 74 3.05 -26.10 3.53
CA PRO A 74 3.03 -26.20 4.97
C PRO A 74 1.69 -25.72 5.54
N LYS A 75 1.42 -26.10 6.80
CA LYS A 75 0.22 -25.63 7.49
C LYS A 75 0.23 -24.10 7.58
N MET A 76 -0.89 -23.49 7.19
CA MET A 76 -1.04 -22.04 7.29
C MET A 76 -1.18 -21.59 8.74
N TYR A 77 -0.55 -20.47 9.08
CA TYR A 77 -0.68 -19.86 10.38
C TYR A 77 -1.17 -18.41 10.26
N PRO A 78 -2.26 -18.03 10.94
CA PRO A 78 -3.21 -18.91 11.64
C PRO A 78 -3.98 -19.82 10.67
N LYS A 79 -4.53 -20.92 11.14
CA LYS A 79 -5.22 -21.94 10.32
C LYS A 79 -6.32 -21.39 9.38
N ARG A 80 -6.91 -20.24 9.74
CA ARG A 80 -7.94 -19.55 8.91
C ARG A 80 -7.39 -18.89 7.64
N VAL A 81 -6.07 -18.76 7.50
CA VAL A 81 -5.47 -18.14 6.31
C VAL A 81 -5.58 -19.13 5.15
N PRO A 82 -6.24 -18.75 4.04
CA PRO A 82 -6.40 -19.65 2.91
C PRO A 82 -5.06 -19.88 2.20
N VAL A 83 -4.88 -21.07 1.67
CA VAL A 83 -3.82 -21.37 0.70
C VAL A 83 -4.11 -20.60 -0.58
N MET A 84 -3.12 -19.88 -1.09
CA MET A 84 -3.18 -19.17 -2.36
C MET A 84 -2.12 -19.75 -3.28
N ASP A 85 -2.56 -20.53 -4.24
CA ASP A 85 -1.68 -21.19 -5.20
C ASP A 85 -2.00 -20.75 -6.64
N TRP A 86 -0.99 -20.20 -7.29
CA TRP A 86 -1.02 -19.76 -8.67
C TRP A 86 0.00 -20.53 -9.53
N SER A 87 0.73 -21.50 -8.95
CA SER A 87 1.82 -22.20 -9.64
C SER A 87 1.37 -22.99 -10.86
N ASP A 88 0.13 -23.49 -10.85
CA ASP A 88 -0.48 -24.22 -11.96
C ASP A 88 -1.30 -23.29 -12.88
N LYS A 89 -1.20 -21.96 -12.70
CA LYS A 89 -1.94 -20.91 -13.40
C LYS A 89 -1.04 -19.74 -13.78
N GLN A 90 0.19 -20.04 -14.18
CA GLN A 90 1.18 -19.00 -14.52
C GLN A 90 0.87 -18.32 -15.85
N ASP A 91 0.10 -18.97 -16.69
CA ASP A 91 -0.40 -18.55 -18.01
C ASP A 91 -1.57 -17.54 -17.91
N VAL A 92 -2.11 -17.29 -16.73
CA VAL A 92 -3.21 -16.33 -16.54
C VAL A 92 -2.70 -14.90 -16.74
N THR A 93 -3.14 -14.27 -17.82
CA THR A 93 -2.71 -12.90 -18.23
C THR A 93 -3.82 -11.86 -18.17
N ASP A 94 -5.07 -12.24 -17.85
CA ASP A 94 -6.25 -11.38 -17.81
C ASP A 94 -6.42 -10.61 -16.47
N ARG A 95 -5.49 -10.80 -15.54
CA ARG A 95 -5.53 -10.20 -14.19
C ARG A 95 -4.16 -10.16 -13.54
N LEU A 96 -4.04 -9.42 -12.43
CA LEU A 96 -2.85 -9.43 -11.60
C LEU A 96 -2.76 -10.73 -10.81
N THR A 97 -1.61 -11.39 -10.88
CA THR A 97 -1.26 -12.60 -10.14
C THR A 97 0.18 -12.46 -9.60
N PRO A 98 0.68 -13.39 -8.78
CA PRO A 98 2.11 -13.45 -8.46
C PRO A 98 3.04 -13.60 -9.67
N TYR A 99 2.53 -14.12 -10.79
CA TYR A 99 3.25 -14.37 -12.05
C TYR A 99 2.91 -13.37 -13.16
N ASN A 100 1.92 -12.51 -12.96
CA ASN A 100 1.51 -11.48 -13.91
C ASN A 100 1.31 -10.15 -13.22
N TRP A 101 2.25 -9.20 -13.37
CA TRP A 101 2.26 -7.94 -12.65
C TRP A 101 1.70 -6.76 -13.44
N LEU A 102 1.39 -7.00 -14.71
CA LEU A 102 0.74 -6.07 -15.62
C LEU A 102 -0.19 -6.85 -16.54
N PHE A 103 -1.41 -6.35 -16.77
CA PHE A 103 -2.34 -6.91 -17.73
C PHE A 103 -3.09 -5.80 -18.46
N ILE A 104 -3.72 -6.14 -19.58
CA ILE A 104 -4.60 -5.23 -20.32
C ILE A 104 -6.04 -5.49 -19.92
N GLN A 105 -6.74 -4.44 -19.55
CA GLN A 105 -8.17 -4.47 -19.23
C GLN A 105 -8.94 -3.73 -20.31
N SER A 106 -9.93 -4.36 -20.93
CA SER A 106 -10.80 -3.74 -21.93
C SER A 106 -12.04 -3.13 -21.32
N ALA A 107 -12.54 -2.09 -21.93
CA ALA A 107 -13.80 -1.43 -21.62
C ALA A 107 -14.48 -0.99 -22.92
N THR A 108 -15.71 -1.40 -23.15
CA THR A 108 -16.56 -0.87 -24.21
C THR A 108 -17.43 0.24 -23.63
N VAL A 109 -17.32 1.44 -24.16
CA VAL A 109 -18.02 2.64 -23.70
C VAL A 109 -18.59 3.41 -24.87
N GLU A 110 -19.63 4.19 -24.62
CA GLU A 110 -20.22 5.09 -25.62
C GLU A 110 -19.50 6.44 -25.58
N LYS A 111 -19.09 6.95 -26.73
CA LYS A 111 -18.56 8.30 -26.91
C LYS A 111 -19.19 8.96 -28.12
N ASN A 112 -19.87 10.09 -27.94
CA ASN A 112 -20.56 10.85 -28.98
C ASN A 112 -21.58 10.02 -29.80
N GLY A 113 -22.21 9.03 -29.17
CA GLY A 113 -23.21 8.15 -29.83
C GLY A 113 -22.59 6.94 -30.55
N GLU A 114 -21.25 6.74 -30.45
CA GLU A 114 -20.55 5.58 -31.00
C GLU A 114 -19.95 4.73 -29.89
N GLU A 115 -20.06 3.41 -30.03
CA GLU A 115 -19.35 2.46 -29.15
C GLU A 115 -17.87 2.44 -29.52
N ILE A 116 -17.02 2.66 -28.52
CA ILE A 116 -15.58 2.55 -28.64
C ILE A 116 -15.04 1.53 -27.64
N GLU A 117 -14.08 0.70 -28.06
CA GLU A 117 -13.34 -0.15 -27.17
C GLU A 117 -12.04 0.57 -26.73
N LEU A 118 -11.84 0.66 -25.43
CA LEU A 118 -10.62 1.21 -24.82
C LEU A 118 -9.90 0.13 -24.06
N THR A 119 -8.58 0.05 -24.26
CA THR A 119 -7.71 -0.90 -23.58
C THR A 119 -6.79 -0.18 -22.62
N ILE A 120 -6.68 -0.70 -21.40
CA ILE A 120 -6.06 -0.03 -20.25
C ILE A 120 -4.99 -0.93 -19.65
N PRO A 121 -3.71 -0.58 -19.74
CA PRO A 121 -2.65 -1.28 -19.03
C PRO A 121 -2.79 -1.12 -17.51
N ARG A 122 -3.00 -2.21 -16.78
CA ARG A 122 -3.26 -2.22 -15.34
C ARG A 122 -2.10 -2.81 -14.56
N ARG A 123 -1.58 -2.05 -13.61
CA ARG A 123 -0.47 -2.43 -12.72
C ARG A 123 -0.52 -1.66 -11.41
N CYS A 124 0.55 -1.73 -10.61
CA CYS A 124 0.65 -0.96 -9.36
C CYS A 124 0.57 0.55 -9.62
N MET A 125 -0.20 1.25 -8.77
CA MET A 125 -0.35 2.72 -8.86
C MET A 125 0.86 3.48 -8.28
N HIS A 126 1.78 2.83 -7.55
CA HIS A 126 2.93 3.46 -6.89
C HIS A 126 2.56 4.76 -6.18
N CYS A 127 1.69 4.66 -5.17
CA CYS A 127 1.17 5.81 -4.42
C CYS A 127 2.28 6.72 -3.90
N VAL A 128 2.05 8.03 -3.89
CA VAL A 128 2.93 9.02 -3.26
C VAL A 128 3.07 8.74 -1.76
N ASN A 129 1.94 8.43 -1.12
CA ASN A 129 1.88 8.03 0.29
C ASN A 129 1.35 6.59 0.43
N PRO A 130 2.20 5.56 0.18
CA PRO A 130 1.73 4.19 0.00
C PRO A 130 1.31 3.52 1.31
N PRO A 131 0.01 3.21 1.52
CA PRO A 131 -0.46 2.51 2.71
C PRO A 131 0.13 1.12 2.85
N CYS A 132 0.41 0.44 1.72
CA CYS A 132 1.03 -0.89 1.72
C CYS A 132 2.44 -0.89 2.31
N VAL A 133 3.19 0.20 2.17
CA VAL A 133 4.52 0.39 2.77
C VAL A 133 4.38 0.77 4.24
N LYS A 134 3.62 1.82 4.52
CA LYS A 134 3.51 2.37 5.88
C LYS A 134 2.88 1.44 6.89
N LEU A 135 2.01 0.55 6.44
CA LEU A 135 1.29 -0.40 7.30
C LEU A 135 1.83 -1.83 7.18
N CYS A 136 3.01 -2.03 6.56
CA CYS A 136 3.68 -3.32 6.54
C CYS A 136 4.35 -3.57 7.90
N PRO A 137 3.89 -4.56 8.69
CA PRO A 137 4.42 -4.77 10.04
C PRO A 137 5.88 -5.28 10.05
N TRP A 138 6.36 -5.82 8.93
CA TRP A 138 7.68 -6.42 8.79
C TRP A 138 8.66 -5.55 8.00
N GLY A 139 8.21 -4.40 7.49
CA GLY A 139 9.04 -3.55 6.64
C GLY A 139 9.43 -4.15 5.30
N ALA A 140 8.81 -5.28 4.91
CA ALA A 140 9.05 -5.91 3.61
C ALA A 140 8.59 -5.04 2.43
N ALA A 141 7.49 -4.32 2.59
CA ALA A 141 7.08 -3.32 1.62
C ALA A 141 7.85 -2.02 1.90
N ARG A 142 8.56 -1.51 0.89
CA ARG A 142 9.41 -0.31 0.98
C ARG A 142 9.09 0.66 -0.15
N GLN A 143 9.31 1.95 0.11
CA GLN A 143 9.33 2.99 -0.92
C GLN A 143 10.78 3.46 -1.09
N LEU A 144 11.26 3.44 -2.32
CA LEU A 144 12.57 3.96 -2.69
C LEU A 144 12.52 5.49 -2.77
N GLU A 145 13.66 6.16 -2.76
CA GLU A 145 13.77 7.61 -2.82
C GLU A 145 13.06 8.22 -4.05
N ASN A 146 13.13 7.52 -5.18
CA ASN A 146 12.42 7.88 -6.41
C ASN A 146 10.92 7.55 -6.42
N GLY A 147 10.31 7.24 -5.27
CA GLY A 147 8.88 6.98 -5.13
C GLY A 147 8.42 5.58 -5.54
N ILE A 148 9.30 4.71 -6.00
CA ILE A 148 8.94 3.34 -6.37
C ILE A 148 8.60 2.54 -5.11
N SER A 149 7.39 2.01 -5.04
CA SER A 149 7.00 1.08 -3.98
C SER A 149 7.28 -0.34 -4.43
N ARG A 150 8.07 -1.12 -3.67
CA ARG A 150 8.36 -2.54 -3.92
C ARG A 150 8.06 -3.40 -2.70
N ILE A 151 7.98 -4.70 -2.90
CA ILE A 151 7.93 -5.70 -1.82
C ILE A 151 9.21 -6.53 -1.92
N ASP A 152 9.91 -6.65 -0.81
CA ASP A 152 11.10 -7.48 -0.69
C ASP A 152 10.66 -8.92 -0.37
N PRO A 153 10.87 -9.87 -1.28
CA PRO A 153 10.43 -11.25 -1.09
C PRO A 153 11.16 -11.96 0.05
N ASP A 154 12.41 -11.58 0.33
CA ASP A 154 13.25 -12.21 1.34
C ASP A 154 12.81 -11.89 2.78
N ILE A 155 12.09 -10.77 2.95
CA ILE A 155 11.59 -10.34 4.27
C ILE A 155 10.07 -10.58 4.39
N CYS A 156 9.38 -10.76 3.27
CA CYS A 156 7.92 -10.85 3.25
C CYS A 156 7.42 -12.16 3.88
N LEU A 157 6.55 -12.06 4.87
CA LEU A 157 5.90 -13.19 5.53
C LEU A 157 4.47 -13.46 5.05
N GLY A 158 4.06 -12.88 3.91
CA GLY A 158 2.78 -13.15 3.27
C GLY A 158 1.52 -12.75 4.04
N GLY A 159 1.64 -11.88 5.06
CA GLY A 159 0.52 -11.49 5.93
C GLY A 159 -0.59 -10.70 5.24
N SER A 160 -0.45 -10.39 3.96
CA SER A 160 -1.45 -9.73 3.08
C SER A 160 -1.96 -8.37 3.58
N LYS A 161 -1.33 -7.73 4.56
CA LYS A 161 -1.72 -6.39 5.02
C LYS A 161 -1.64 -5.39 3.87
N CYS A 162 -0.59 -5.46 3.05
CA CYS A 162 -0.42 -4.61 1.86
C CYS A 162 -1.60 -4.72 0.88
N LYS A 163 -2.18 -5.93 0.68
CA LYS A 163 -3.37 -6.12 -0.14
C LYS A 163 -4.62 -5.55 0.54
N SER A 164 -4.79 -5.80 1.84
CA SER A 164 -5.99 -5.36 2.56
C SER A 164 -6.13 -3.85 2.62
N VAL A 165 -5.01 -3.11 2.73
CA VAL A 165 -4.99 -1.64 2.80
C VAL A 165 -4.84 -0.96 1.44
N CYS A 166 -4.50 -1.70 0.39
CA CYS A 166 -4.45 -1.18 -0.97
C CYS A 166 -5.88 -0.92 -1.47
N PRO A 167 -6.24 0.32 -1.85
CA PRO A 167 -7.58 0.58 -2.39
C PRO A 167 -7.92 -0.32 -3.57
N TRP A 168 -6.97 -0.52 -4.46
CA TRP A 168 -7.12 -1.31 -5.69
C TRP A 168 -6.86 -2.81 -5.50
N LYS A 169 -6.49 -3.30 -4.29
CA LYS A 169 -6.22 -4.71 -3.97
C LYS A 169 -5.15 -5.36 -4.85
N ILE A 170 -4.17 -4.58 -5.29
CA ILE A 170 -3.17 -4.98 -6.31
C ILE A 170 -2.21 -6.09 -5.85
N PRO A 171 -1.60 -6.06 -4.63
CA PRO A 171 -0.65 -7.11 -4.25
C PRO A 171 -1.33 -8.49 -4.19
N GLU A 172 -0.71 -9.49 -4.84
CA GLU A 172 -1.18 -10.87 -4.85
C GLU A 172 -0.21 -11.79 -4.09
N ARG A 173 -0.72 -12.87 -3.50
CA ARG A 173 0.06 -13.79 -2.68
C ARG A 173 0.24 -15.14 -3.36
N GLN A 174 1.47 -15.68 -3.27
CA GLN A 174 1.77 -17.08 -3.51
C GLN A 174 2.15 -17.75 -2.19
N THR A 175 1.51 -18.88 -1.89
CA THR A 175 1.85 -19.76 -0.75
C THR A 175 3.02 -20.67 -1.12
N GLY A 176 3.74 -21.18 -0.12
CA GLY A 176 4.82 -22.13 -0.32
C GLY A 176 6.14 -21.52 -0.75
N VAL A 177 6.31 -20.21 -0.56
CA VAL A 177 7.53 -19.45 -0.86
C VAL A 177 7.92 -18.56 0.30
N GLY A 178 9.18 -18.13 0.32
CA GLY A 178 9.73 -17.18 1.27
C GLY A 178 10.71 -17.82 2.26
N LEU A 179 11.59 -16.98 2.76
CA LEU A 179 12.67 -17.35 3.69
C LEU A 179 12.16 -18.09 4.94
N TYR A 180 10.95 -17.80 5.36
CA TYR A 180 10.32 -18.41 6.53
C TYR A 180 10.20 -19.92 6.42
N LEU A 181 10.07 -20.46 5.20
CA LEU A 181 10.01 -21.92 4.97
C LEU A 181 11.31 -22.64 5.32
N ASP A 182 12.45 -21.93 5.23
CA ASP A 182 13.76 -22.52 5.49
C ASP A 182 14.06 -22.58 7.00
N PHE A 183 13.57 -21.62 7.77
CA PHE A 183 13.83 -21.53 9.21
C PHE A 183 12.76 -22.20 10.08
N LEU A 184 11.50 -22.12 9.68
CA LEU A 184 10.36 -22.61 10.46
C LEU A 184 9.30 -23.26 9.53
N PRO A 185 9.63 -24.33 8.85
CA PRO A 185 8.76 -24.92 7.82
C PRO A 185 7.41 -25.39 8.35
N SER A 186 7.32 -25.74 9.64
CA SER A 186 6.07 -26.13 10.29
C SER A 186 5.16 -24.95 10.66
N LEU A 187 5.70 -23.74 10.76
CA LEU A 187 4.98 -22.50 11.10
C LEU A 187 4.91 -21.54 9.91
N GLY A 188 5.80 -21.72 8.95
CA GLY A 188 5.84 -20.93 7.72
C GLY A 188 4.71 -21.31 6.78
N GLY A 189 4.56 -20.54 5.69
CA GLY A 189 3.65 -20.91 4.62
C GLY A 189 2.58 -19.90 4.30
N ASN A 190 2.57 -18.75 4.95
CA ASN A 190 1.73 -17.64 4.50
C ASN A 190 2.17 -17.15 3.11
N GLY A 191 3.39 -17.48 2.70
CA GLY A 191 3.94 -17.16 1.38
C GLY A 191 4.51 -15.75 1.30
N VAL A 192 4.60 -15.24 0.08
CA VAL A 192 5.13 -13.91 -0.26
C VAL A 192 4.11 -13.15 -1.10
N MET A 193 4.11 -11.83 -0.96
CA MET A 193 3.26 -10.92 -1.74
C MET A 193 4.04 -10.38 -2.94
N TYR A 194 3.39 -10.35 -4.09
CA TYR A 194 3.96 -9.90 -5.37
C TYR A 194 3.15 -8.77 -5.98
N LYS A 195 3.80 -7.88 -6.68
CA LYS A 195 3.21 -6.81 -7.48
C LYS A 195 4.26 -6.16 -8.35
N CYS A 196 3.86 -5.38 -9.35
CA CYS A 196 4.78 -4.53 -10.13
C CYS A 196 5.72 -3.72 -9.20
N ASP A 197 7.02 -3.82 -9.45
CA ASP A 197 8.09 -3.10 -8.78
C ASP A 197 8.66 -1.96 -9.64
N ARG A 198 8.00 -1.66 -10.77
CA ARG A 198 8.38 -0.67 -11.78
C ARG A 198 9.77 -0.92 -12.38
N CYS A 199 10.20 -2.18 -12.43
CA CYS A 199 11.52 -2.57 -12.91
C CYS A 199 12.64 -1.73 -12.27
N TYR A 200 12.62 -1.61 -10.93
CA TYR A 200 13.53 -0.73 -10.20
C TYR A 200 15.01 -1.02 -10.48
N ASP A 201 15.37 -2.28 -10.75
CA ASP A 201 16.72 -2.67 -11.12
C ASP A 201 17.12 -2.06 -12.46
N ARG A 202 16.24 -2.15 -13.48
CA ARG A 202 16.48 -1.54 -14.80
C ARG A 202 16.61 -0.03 -14.73
N ILE A 203 15.78 0.62 -13.90
CA ILE A 203 15.85 2.07 -13.66
C ILE A 203 17.17 2.44 -12.99
N ALA A 204 17.65 1.65 -12.05
CA ALA A 204 18.96 1.85 -11.42
C ALA A 204 20.11 1.76 -12.44
N ASP A 205 19.97 0.91 -13.46
CA ASP A 205 20.90 0.78 -14.59
C ASP A 205 20.69 1.85 -15.68
N GLY A 206 19.84 2.85 -15.46
CA GLY A 206 19.52 3.90 -16.44
C GLY A 206 18.62 3.44 -17.61
N LYS A 207 18.01 2.27 -17.52
CA LYS A 207 17.12 1.71 -18.55
C LYS A 207 15.66 2.02 -18.26
N LEU A 208 14.83 2.05 -19.29
CA LEU A 208 13.38 2.18 -19.13
C LEU A 208 12.77 0.89 -18.54
N PRO A 209 11.65 0.98 -17.82
CA PRO A 209 10.81 -0.19 -17.53
C PRO A 209 10.44 -0.93 -18.82
N ALA A 210 10.53 -2.26 -18.81
CA ALA A 210 10.35 -3.06 -20.02
C ALA A 210 9.00 -2.80 -20.72
N CYS A 211 7.93 -2.63 -19.96
CA CYS A 211 6.60 -2.34 -20.50
C CYS A 211 6.49 -0.97 -21.20
N ILE A 212 7.39 -0.04 -20.90
CA ILE A 212 7.44 1.27 -21.55
C ILE A 212 8.31 1.18 -22.81
N GLU A 213 9.47 0.56 -22.69
CA GLU A 213 10.45 0.42 -23.77
C GLU A 213 9.88 -0.30 -25.00
N VAL A 214 9.06 -1.34 -24.79
CA VAL A 214 8.53 -2.18 -25.87
C VAL A 214 7.26 -1.63 -26.54
N CYS A 215 6.66 -0.57 -25.98
CA CYS A 215 5.36 -0.09 -26.45
C CYS A 215 5.44 0.58 -27.83
N PRO A 216 4.85 0.00 -28.92
CA PRO A 216 4.96 0.54 -30.27
C PRO A 216 4.25 1.89 -30.42
N GLU A 217 3.16 2.11 -29.66
CA GLU A 217 2.35 3.32 -29.73
C GLU A 217 2.76 4.39 -28.70
N ASN A 218 3.85 4.17 -27.96
CA ASN A 218 4.30 5.08 -26.91
C ASN A 218 3.17 5.51 -25.95
N VAL A 219 2.30 4.55 -25.60
CA VAL A 219 1.17 4.75 -24.67
C VAL A 219 1.63 5.22 -23.30
N GLN A 220 2.86 4.84 -22.93
CA GLN A 220 3.39 5.05 -21.58
C GLN A 220 4.69 5.84 -21.64
N THR A 221 4.78 6.91 -20.85
CA THR A 221 6.01 7.68 -20.65
C THR A 221 6.36 7.73 -19.17
N ILE A 222 7.65 7.85 -18.83
CA ILE A 222 8.15 7.94 -17.46
C ILE A 222 9.06 9.15 -17.32
N GLY A 223 8.96 9.84 -16.20
CA GLY A 223 9.80 11.00 -15.90
C GLY A 223 9.56 11.53 -14.50
N PRO A 224 10.15 12.68 -14.14
CA PRO A 224 9.88 13.40 -12.92
C PRO A 224 8.37 13.65 -12.75
N ARG A 225 7.86 13.44 -11.56
CA ARG A 225 6.40 13.48 -11.30
C ARG A 225 5.77 14.80 -11.73
N ASP A 226 6.40 15.93 -11.44
CA ASP A 226 5.86 17.24 -11.77
C ASP A 226 5.74 17.46 -13.28
N GLU A 227 6.70 16.94 -14.04
CA GLU A 227 6.65 16.96 -15.51
C GLU A 227 5.56 16.07 -16.07
N ILE A 228 5.42 14.87 -15.51
CA ILE A 228 4.36 13.92 -15.88
C ILE A 228 2.98 14.50 -15.59
N ILE A 229 2.79 15.15 -14.45
CA ILE A 229 1.51 15.82 -14.12
C ILE A 229 1.22 16.95 -15.12
N LYS A 230 2.21 17.79 -15.45
CA LYS A 230 2.05 18.85 -16.47
C LYS A 230 1.67 18.26 -17.83
N GLN A 231 2.35 17.20 -18.26
CA GLN A 231 2.02 16.50 -19.51
C GLN A 231 0.60 15.93 -19.48
N ALA A 232 0.18 15.33 -18.36
CA ALA A 232 -1.17 14.80 -18.21
C ALA A 232 -2.25 15.89 -18.33
N HIS A 233 -2.04 17.05 -17.71
CA HIS A 233 -2.96 18.19 -17.84
C HIS A 233 -2.97 18.76 -19.26
N THR A 234 -1.84 18.88 -19.93
CA THR A 234 -1.77 19.32 -21.31
C THR A 234 -2.53 18.37 -22.22
N LEU A 235 -2.25 17.07 -22.12
CA LEU A 235 -2.93 16.04 -22.91
C LEU A 235 -4.44 16.03 -22.64
N ALA A 236 -4.85 16.09 -21.37
CA ALA A 236 -6.27 16.11 -21.03
C ALA A 236 -6.99 17.36 -21.58
N LYS A 237 -6.32 18.51 -21.61
CA LYS A 237 -6.86 19.74 -22.22
C LYS A 237 -6.99 19.62 -23.75
N GLU A 238 -5.98 19.09 -24.42
CA GLU A 238 -5.95 18.92 -25.87
C GLU A 238 -7.00 17.92 -26.37
N THR A 239 -7.22 16.85 -25.60
CA THR A 239 -8.14 15.76 -25.96
C THR A 239 -9.52 15.88 -25.32
N ASN A 240 -9.77 16.95 -24.57
CA ASN A 240 -10.95 17.08 -23.68
C ASN A 240 -11.14 15.84 -22.80
N GLY A 241 -10.03 15.34 -22.28
CA GLY A 241 -9.94 14.08 -21.54
C GLY A 241 -9.97 14.25 -20.01
N TYR A 242 -9.89 13.13 -19.32
CA TYR A 242 -9.99 13.00 -17.87
C TYR A 242 -8.70 12.41 -17.30
N ILE A 243 -8.34 12.84 -16.09
CA ILE A 243 -7.12 12.37 -15.40
C ILE A 243 -7.50 11.50 -14.20
N TYR A 244 -6.80 10.37 -14.01
CA TYR A 244 -6.92 9.48 -12.86
C TYR A 244 -5.54 9.14 -12.29
N GLY A 245 -5.44 9.09 -10.97
CA GLY A 245 -4.20 8.80 -10.26
C GLY A 245 -3.54 10.03 -9.64
N GLU A 246 -3.86 11.23 -10.09
CA GLU A 246 -3.32 12.47 -9.52
C GLU A 246 -3.83 12.71 -8.09
N LYS A 247 -5.13 12.51 -7.86
CA LYS A 247 -5.82 12.79 -6.57
C LYS A 247 -6.13 11.53 -5.78
N GLU A 248 -6.26 10.39 -6.43
CA GLU A 248 -6.62 9.11 -5.84
C GLU A 248 -5.62 8.71 -4.77
N ASN A 249 -6.13 8.34 -3.57
CA ASN A 249 -5.35 7.98 -2.41
C ASN A 249 -4.32 9.06 -1.97
N GLY A 250 -4.62 10.34 -2.22
CA GLY A 250 -3.68 11.45 -1.96
C GLY A 250 -2.54 11.56 -2.96
N GLY A 251 -2.72 11.00 -4.15
CA GLY A 251 -1.79 11.01 -5.27
C GLY A 251 -1.08 9.68 -5.51
N THR A 252 -0.86 9.39 -6.77
CA THR A 252 -0.10 8.23 -7.22
C THR A 252 0.98 8.64 -8.23
N ASN A 253 1.88 7.72 -8.54
CA ASN A 253 2.91 7.89 -9.56
C ASN A 253 2.57 7.10 -10.84
N THR A 254 1.34 6.58 -10.98
CA THR A 254 0.80 6.04 -12.22
C THR A 254 -0.43 6.86 -12.57
N ILE A 255 -0.30 7.69 -13.58
CA ILE A 255 -1.30 8.67 -14.02
C ILE A 255 -1.89 8.19 -15.33
N TYR A 256 -3.20 8.14 -15.40
CA TYR A 256 -3.93 7.80 -16.62
C TYR A 256 -4.60 9.05 -17.18
N VAL A 257 -4.60 9.17 -18.50
CA VAL A 257 -5.45 10.11 -19.25
C VAL A 257 -6.37 9.30 -20.15
N SER A 258 -7.66 9.61 -20.08
CA SER A 258 -8.72 8.90 -20.80
C SER A 258 -9.57 9.86 -21.61
N PRO A 259 -10.02 9.48 -22.81
CA PRO A 259 -10.95 10.28 -23.61
C PRO A 259 -12.40 10.26 -23.11
N VAL A 260 -12.70 9.44 -22.07
CA VAL A 260 -14.01 9.32 -21.43
C VAL A 260 -13.88 9.35 -19.90
N PRO A 261 -14.94 9.70 -19.15
CA PRO A 261 -14.92 9.72 -17.69
C PRO A 261 -14.51 8.35 -17.08
N PHE A 262 -13.70 8.37 -16.01
CA PHE A 262 -13.25 7.13 -15.36
C PHE A 262 -14.39 6.37 -14.66
N GLU A 263 -15.49 7.03 -14.31
CA GLU A 263 -16.70 6.40 -13.79
C GLU A 263 -17.36 5.51 -14.84
N GLU A 264 -17.34 5.93 -16.11
CA GLU A 264 -17.87 5.14 -17.24
C GLU A 264 -16.95 3.94 -17.51
N LEU A 265 -15.65 4.16 -17.60
CA LEU A 265 -14.68 3.07 -17.70
C LEU A 265 -14.85 2.07 -16.55
N ASN A 266 -15.01 2.55 -15.32
CA ASN A 266 -15.19 1.69 -14.16
C ASN A 266 -16.49 0.87 -14.20
N ARG A 267 -17.53 1.37 -14.86
CA ARG A 267 -18.77 0.61 -15.08
C ARG A 267 -18.60 -0.48 -16.13
N ALA A 268 -17.85 -0.20 -17.18
CA ALA A 268 -17.65 -1.07 -18.33
C ALA A 268 -16.59 -2.18 -18.09
N ILE A 269 -15.56 -1.91 -17.30
CA ILE A 269 -14.50 -2.91 -17.05
C ILE A 269 -15.01 -4.12 -16.28
N GLU A 270 -14.46 -5.28 -16.58
CA GLU A 270 -14.67 -6.50 -15.81
C GLU A 270 -14.10 -6.36 -14.39
N LYS A 271 -14.86 -6.80 -13.40
CA LYS A 271 -14.50 -6.74 -11.97
C LYS A 271 -14.18 -8.13 -11.44
N GLY A 272 -13.28 -8.21 -10.45
CA GLY A 272 -12.94 -9.49 -9.84
C GLY A 272 -11.61 -9.47 -9.08
N LYS A 273 -11.21 -10.65 -8.62
CA LYS A 273 -9.91 -10.81 -7.97
C LYS A 273 -8.79 -10.52 -8.96
N GLY A 274 -7.82 -9.69 -8.57
CA GLY A 274 -6.71 -9.30 -9.44
C GLY A 274 -7.10 -8.29 -10.54
N LYS A 275 -8.34 -7.80 -10.57
CA LYS A 275 -8.83 -6.79 -11.51
C LYS A 275 -9.11 -5.48 -10.77
N PRO A 276 -8.16 -4.53 -10.72
CA PRO A 276 -8.30 -3.26 -10.03
C PRO A 276 -9.42 -2.40 -10.62
N HIS A 277 -10.18 -1.73 -9.76
CA HIS A 277 -11.20 -0.78 -10.17
C HIS A 277 -10.62 0.59 -10.60
N LEU A 278 -11.46 1.46 -11.15
CA LEU A 278 -11.16 2.85 -11.51
C LEU A 278 -12.04 3.87 -10.75
N ASN A 279 -12.69 3.46 -9.67
CA ASN A 279 -13.45 4.38 -8.82
C ASN A 279 -12.54 5.42 -8.17
N PRO A 280 -13.06 6.63 -7.89
CA PRO A 280 -12.37 7.60 -7.02
C PRO A 280 -11.98 6.98 -5.68
N VAL A 281 -10.79 7.30 -5.20
CA VAL A 281 -10.21 6.72 -3.99
C VAL A 281 -9.86 7.81 -3.00
N LYS A 282 -10.45 7.73 -1.80
CA LYS A 282 -10.07 8.60 -0.68
C LYS A 282 -8.67 8.23 -0.17
N ASN A 283 -7.95 9.22 0.34
CA ASN A 283 -6.63 8.98 0.93
C ASN A 283 -6.74 8.13 2.20
N VAL A 284 -6.31 6.88 2.12
CA VAL A 284 -6.33 5.92 3.24
C VAL A 284 -5.45 6.39 4.41
N MET A 285 -4.40 7.18 4.11
CA MET A 285 -3.46 7.69 5.10
C MET A 285 -3.76 9.11 5.59
N ALA A 286 -4.88 9.72 5.17
CA ALA A 286 -5.23 11.10 5.53
C ALA A 286 -5.22 11.35 7.04
N ASN A 287 -5.72 10.38 7.81
CA ASN A 287 -5.84 10.48 9.27
C ASN A 287 -4.71 9.75 10.03
N ALA A 288 -3.68 9.26 9.34
CA ALA A 288 -2.62 8.48 10.01
C ALA A 288 -1.86 9.31 11.05
N ASN A 289 -1.61 10.59 10.79
CA ASN A 289 -0.97 11.49 11.75
C ASN A 289 -1.90 11.76 12.95
N ASN A 290 -3.19 11.95 12.72
CA ASN A 290 -4.18 12.16 13.78
C ASN A 290 -4.33 10.90 14.66
N LEU A 291 -4.30 9.72 14.07
CA LEU A 291 -4.34 8.46 14.81
C LEU A 291 -3.07 8.24 15.64
N GLY A 292 -1.90 8.54 15.09
CA GLY A 292 -0.63 8.51 15.81
C GLY A 292 -0.63 9.47 17.00
N THR A 293 -1.09 10.70 16.80
CA THR A 293 -1.25 11.71 17.86
C THR A 293 -2.27 11.26 18.91
N ALA A 294 -3.40 10.70 18.50
CA ALA A 294 -4.41 10.16 19.41
C ALA A 294 -3.87 8.98 20.24
N MET A 295 -3.07 8.10 19.65
CA MET A 295 -2.42 7.00 20.39
C MET A 295 -1.39 7.46 21.40
N LEU A 296 -0.73 8.61 21.16
CA LEU A 296 0.18 9.24 22.13
C LEU A 296 -0.57 9.95 23.25
N ILE A 297 -1.69 10.61 22.94
CA ILE A 297 -2.46 11.39 23.89
C ILE A 297 -3.37 10.52 24.76
N ALA A 298 -3.95 9.45 24.24
CA ALA A 298 -4.91 8.60 24.93
C ALA A 298 -4.39 8.03 26.27
N PRO A 299 -3.15 7.51 26.38
CA PRO A 299 -2.62 7.06 27.68
C PRO A 299 -2.51 8.19 28.70
N VAL A 300 -2.07 9.38 28.26
CA VAL A 300 -1.94 10.56 29.14
C VAL A 300 -3.31 11.03 29.61
N ALA A 301 -4.27 11.15 28.71
CA ALA A 301 -5.65 11.50 29.06
C ALA A 301 -6.30 10.47 30.00
N GLY A 302 -6.02 9.18 29.80
CA GLY A 302 -6.48 8.12 30.70
C GLY A 302 -5.91 8.24 32.11
N VAL A 303 -4.62 8.55 32.25
CA VAL A 303 -3.98 8.79 33.56
C VAL A 303 -4.57 10.03 34.24
N VAL A 304 -4.73 11.13 33.50
CA VAL A 304 -5.33 12.36 34.05
C VAL A 304 -6.76 12.13 34.53
N ALA A 305 -7.58 11.41 33.74
CA ALA A 305 -8.94 11.09 34.12
C ALA A 305 -8.99 10.17 35.35
N ALA A 306 -8.10 9.18 35.45
CA ALA A 306 -8.01 8.30 36.60
C ALA A 306 -7.59 9.05 37.87
N VAL A 307 -6.60 9.94 37.78
CA VAL A 307 -6.17 10.79 38.89
C VAL A 307 -7.29 11.75 39.33
N GLY A 308 -7.98 12.38 38.36
CA GLY A 308 -9.14 13.24 38.66
C GLY A 308 -10.26 12.50 39.38
N LYS A 309 -10.58 11.27 38.93
CA LYS A 309 -11.59 10.44 39.60
C LYS A 309 -11.16 10.01 41.02
N MET A 310 -9.88 9.63 41.19
CA MET A 310 -9.35 9.31 42.52
C MET A 310 -9.40 10.52 43.47
N TYR A 311 -9.10 11.71 42.95
CA TYR A 311 -9.17 12.95 43.74
C TYR A 311 -10.63 13.27 44.15
N SER A 312 -11.58 13.16 43.22
CA SER A 312 -12.99 13.39 43.53
C SER A 312 -13.52 12.40 44.58
N MET A 313 -13.17 11.11 44.46
CA MET A 313 -13.56 10.10 45.46
C MET A 313 -12.97 10.39 46.86
N ALA A 314 -11.69 10.78 46.92
CA ALA A 314 -11.04 11.14 48.18
C ALA A 314 -11.59 12.43 48.79
N LYS A 315 -12.17 13.33 47.98
CA LYS A 315 -12.86 14.52 48.48
C LYS A 315 -14.22 14.17 49.08
N THR A 316 -14.99 13.35 48.42
CA THR A 316 -16.30 12.86 48.92
C THR A 316 -16.16 12.07 50.24
N GLU A 317 -15.17 11.15 50.34
CA GLU A 317 -14.89 10.46 51.61
C GLU A 317 -14.52 11.39 52.78
N LYS A 318 -13.94 12.56 52.50
CA LYS A 318 -13.64 13.54 53.53
C LYS A 318 -14.86 14.37 53.95
N GLU A 319 -15.75 14.65 52.99
CA GLU A 319 -17.01 15.37 53.29
C GLU A 319 -17.96 14.48 54.09
N ASP A 320 -18.08 13.20 53.74
CA ASP A 320 -18.89 12.21 54.50
C ASP A 320 -18.35 11.98 55.92
N ALA A 321 -17.03 11.98 56.13
CA ALA A 321 -16.40 11.82 57.43
C ALA A 321 -16.49 13.09 58.34
N SER A 322 -16.79 14.25 57.78
CA SER A 322 -17.02 15.49 58.55
C SER A 322 -18.47 15.61 59.06
N ASP A 323 -19.42 15.01 58.33
CA ASP A 323 -20.86 15.01 58.72
C ASP A 323 -21.20 13.97 59.80
N GLU A 324 -20.36 12.94 60.00
CA GLU A 324 -20.53 11.96 61.09
C GLU A 324 -19.98 12.42 62.45
N THR A 325 -19.36 13.62 62.52
CA THR A 325 -18.74 14.13 63.75
C THR A 325 -19.47 15.35 64.36
N GLU A 326 -20.62 15.76 63.81
CA GLU A 326 -21.55 16.73 64.43
C GLU A 326 -22.77 15.97 65.03
#